data_d2988f4bbf83e8c887f254c367d6c8e1
#
_entry.id   d2988f4bbf83e8c887f254c367d6c8e1
#
_cell.length_a   1.000
_cell.length_b   1.000
_cell.length_c   1.000
_cell.angle_alpha   90.00
_cell.angle_beta   90.00
_cell.angle_gamma   90.00
#
_symmetry.space_group_name_H-M   'P 1'
#
loop_
_entity.id
_entity.type
_entity.pdbx_description
1 polymer ?
#
loop_
_entity_poly.entity_id
_entity_poly.type
_entity_poly.pdbx_seq_one_letter_code
_entity_poly.pdbx_strand_id
1 'polypeptide(L)'
;DKITTVDGTDITDMDLSSAVALIKGDKGTSVHLDAIRDETAFSVDVVRDEIHTQTVKYEMRENQIGYLSISEFDDVTTQQYKDALQALEDAGMQGLVIDLRDNPGGVLDTVVKMLDYTLPDGLIVYTENKSGKRTEYKGTDGHELDIPIAVLVNGNSASASEIFAGAMQDYDKGEIIGTQTFGKGIVQTIKPLTDGSAIKLTTAKYYTPNGQNIHGQGVTPDITVEQGTDENEDAQWNTAVEYLMEEMQK
;
A
#
# COMPACT_ATOMS: atom_id res chain seq x y z
N ASP A 1 -15.08 -17.05 -12.92
CA ASP A 1 -14.75 -17.94 -14.05
C ASP A 1 -13.88 -19.11 -13.56
N LYS A 2 -14.07 -20.29 -14.17
CA LYS A 2 -13.23 -21.46 -13.93
C LYS A 2 -12.57 -21.86 -15.25
N ILE A 3 -11.23 -21.71 -15.32
CA ILE A 3 -10.47 -22.15 -16.50
C ILE A 3 -10.42 -23.69 -16.48
N THR A 4 -10.72 -24.32 -17.60
CA THR A 4 -10.79 -25.78 -17.74
C THR A 4 -9.70 -26.33 -18.64
N THR A 5 -9.31 -25.62 -19.72
CA THR A 5 -8.19 -26.02 -20.58
C THR A 5 -7.26 -24.85 -20.90
N VAL A 6 -6.01 -25.18 -21.18
CA VAL A 6 -4.96 -24.26 -21.67
C VAL A 6 -4.32 -24.87 -22.89
N ASP A 7 -4.43 -24.22 -24.06
CA ASP A 7 -3.94 -24.71 -25.36
C ASP A 7 -4.37 -26.19 -25.64
N GLY A 8 -5.64 -26.48 -25.31
CA GLY A 8 -6.24 -27.80 -25.47
C GLY A 8 -5.84 -28.87 -24.42
N THR A 9 -5.03 -28.50 -23.43
CA THR A 9 -4.65 -29.36 -22.31
C THR A 9 -5.64 -29.15 -21.15
N ASP A 10 -6.31 -30.23 -20.72
CA ASP A 10 -7.18 -30.20 -19.53
C ASP A 10 -6.36 -29.94 -18.26
N ILE A 11 -6.75 -28.90 -17.49
CA ILE A 11 -6.07 -28.51 -16.27
C ILE A 11 -6.93 -28.69 -14.99
N THR A 12 -8.10 -29.32 -15.14
CA THR A 12 -9.08 -29.42 -14.04
C THR A 12 -8.57 -30.22 -12.84
N ASP A 13 -7.70 -31.21 -13.09
CA ASP A 13 -7.08 -32.05 -12.07
C ASP A 13 -5.61 -31.70 -11.79
N MET A 14 -5.09 -30.62 -12.39
CA MET A 14 -3.72 -30.18 -12.16
C MET A 14 -3.60 -29.37 -10.85
N ASP A 15 -2.41 -29.43 -10.24
CA ASP A 15 -2.07 -28.47 -9.19
C ASP A 15 -1.94 -27.05 -9.76
N LEU A 16 -2.19 -26.04 -8.91
CA LEU A 16 -2.22 -24.64 -9.32
C LEU A 16 -0.93 -24.19 -10.00
N SER A 17 0.23 -24.62 -9.50
CA SER A 17 1.54 -24.21 -10.02
C SER A 17 1.77 -24.71 -11.45
N SER A 18 1.40 -25.97 -11.71
CA SER A 18 1.46 -26.59 -13.04
C SER A 18 0.51 -25.93 -14.03
N ALA A 19 -0.74 -25.65 -13.61
CA ALA A 19 -1.71 -24.95 -14.45
C ALA A 19 -1.24 -23.51 -14.77
N VAL A 20 -0.73 -22.77 -13.80
CA VAL A 20 -0.17 -21.41 -13.98
C VAL A 20 1.04 -21.43 -14.92
N ALA A 21 1.90 -22.45 -14.86
CA ALA A 21 3.05 -22.59 -15.75
C ALA A 21 2.65 -22.74 -17.23
N LEU A 22 1.52 -23.38 -17.52
CA LEU A 22 0.98 -23.47 -18.89
C LEU A 22 0.40 -22.15 -19.40
N ILE A 23 -0.23 -21.37 -18.50
CA ILE A 23 -0.80 -20.06 -18.85
C ILE A 23 0.30 -19.02 -19.09
N LYS A 24 1.34 -19.00 -18.25
CA LYS A 24 2.49 -18.09 -18.40
C LYS A 24 3.29 -18.40 -19.65
N GLY A 25 3.99 -17.37 -20.15
CA GLY A 25 4.90 -17.48 -21.30
C GLY A 25 5.44 -16.11 -21.67
N ASP A 26 6.18 -16.05 -22.78
CA ASP A 26 6.83 -14.83 -23.24
C ASP A 26 5.81 -13.76 -23.66
N LYS A 27 6.10 -12.50 -23.34
CA LYS A 27 5.30 -11.35 -23.77
C LYS A 27 5.09 -11.35 -25.28
N GLY A 28 3.85 -11.09 -25.72
CA GLY A 28 3.44 -11.08 -27.11
C GLY A 28 3.07 -12.44 -27.68
N THR A 29 3.25 -13.55 -26.96
CA THR A 29 2.73 -14.86 -27.36
C THR A 29 1.27 -15.00 -26.96
N SER A 30 0.51 -15.83 -27.70
CA SER A 30 -0.90 -16.11 -27.38
C SER A 30 -1.03 -17.41 -26.59
N VAL A 31 -2.08 -17.48 -25.76
CA VAL A 31 -2.56 -18.69 -25.10
C VAL A 31 -4.05 -18.82 -25.32
N HIS A 32 -4.51 -20.01 -25.67
CA HIS A 32 -5.93 -20.32 -25.79
C HIS A 32 -6.47 -20.90 -24.49
N LEU A 33 -7.55 -20.30 -23.98
CA LEU A 33 -8.17 -20.69 -22.72
C LEU A 33 -9.62 -21.08 -22.95
N ASP A 34 -10.05 -22.27 -22.48
CA ASP A 34 -11.46 -22.58 -22.31
C ASP A 34 -11.83 -22.40 -20.83
N ALA A 35 -12.97 -21.80 -20.60
CA ALA A 35 -13.45 -21.50 -19.26
C ALA A 35 -14.98 -21.60 -19.15
N ILE A 36 -15.47 -21.66 -17.93
CA ILE A 36 -16.88 -21.68 -17.59
C ILE A 36 -17.19 -20.47 -16.71
N ARG A 37 -18.20 -19.69 -17.12
CA ARG A 37 -18.82 -18.60 -16.36
C ARG A 37 -20.30 -18.87 -16.23
N ASP A 38 -20.83 -18.91 -15.01
CA ASP A 38 -22.25 -19.15 -14.71
C ASP A 38 -22.83 -20.32 -15.52
N GLU A 39 -22.14 -21.46 -15.47
CA GLU A 39 -22.45 -22.73 -16.20
C GLU A 39 -22.33 -22.63 -17.74
N THR A 40 -21.95 -21.50 -18.29
CA THR A 40 -21.77 -21.31 -19.73
C THR A 40 -20.28 -21.44 -20.10
N ALA A 41 -19.98 -22.35 -21.01
CA ALA A 41 -18.63 -22.51 -21.53
C ALA A 41 -18.31 -21.42 -22.57
N PHE A 42 -17.10 -20.91 -22.55
CA PHE A 42 -16.57 -19.97 -23.55
C PHE A 42 -15.08 -20.21 -23.76
N SER A 43 -14.57 -19.74 -24.89
CA SER A 43 -13.15 -19.80 -25.23
C SER A 43 -12.63 -18.41 -25.53
N VAL A 44 -11.36 -18.15 -25.20
CA VAL A 44 -10.71 -16.86 -25.46
C VAL A 44 -9.23 -17.07 -25.79
N ASP A 45 -8.74 -16.32 -26.78
CA ASP A 45 -7.30 -16.18 -27.04
C ASP A 45 -6.78 -14.95 -26.30
N VAL A 46 -5.82 -15.13 -25.42
CA VAL A 46 -5.19 -14.08 -24.63
C VAL A 46 -3.77 -13.87 -25.11
N VAL A 47 -3.44 -12.65 -25.53
CA VAL A 47 -2.04 -12.26 -25.80
C VAL A 47 -1.36 -11.98 -24.48
N ARG A 48 -0.29 -12.70 -24.20
CA ARG A 48 0.51 -12.51 -22.97
C ARG A 48 1.20 -11.15 -22.99
N ASP A 49 1.10 -10.44 -21.90
CA ASP A 49 1.80 -9.18 -21.68
C ASP A 49 2.38 -9.14 -20.27
N GLU A 50 3.20 -8.15 -20.01
CA GLU A 50 3.68 -7.85 -18.67
C GLU A 50 2.50 -7.35 -17.83
N ILE A 51 2.24 -8.03 -16.71
CA ILE A 51 1.16 -7.63 -15.80
C ILE A 51 1.74 -6.63 -14.81
N HIS A 52 1.33 -5.38 -14.97
CA HIS A 52 1.62 -4.35 -13.99
C HIS A 52 0.55 -4.39 -12.89
N THR A 53 0.95 -4.82 -11.70
CA THR A 53 0.07 -4.77 -10.53
C THR A 53 -0.29 -3.31 -10.25
N GLN A 54 -1.58 -3.00 -10.21
CA GLN A 54 -2.04 -1.68 -9.80
C GLN A 54 -2.21 -1.66 -8.28
N THR A 55 -1.28 -1.03 -7.60
CA THR A 55 -1.28 -0.88 -6.13
C THR A 55 -1.80 0.48 -5.68
N VAL A 56 -1.87 1.46 -6.57
CA VAL A 56 -2.39 2.80 -6.31
C VAL A 56 -3.60 3.07 -7.19
N LYS A 57 -4.70 3.49 -6.58
CA LYS A 57 -5.87 4.04 -7.26
C LYS A 57 -6.09 5.46 -6.80
N TYR A 58 -6.53 6.33 -7.69
CA TYR A 58 -6.78 7.71 -7.35
C TYR A 58 -7.96 8.27 -8.13
N GLU A 59 -8.60 9.26 -7.56
CA GLU A 59 -9.66 10.02 -8.22
C GLU A 59 -9.79 11.41 -7.57
N MET A 60 -10.23 12.39 -8.36
CA MET A 60 -10.62 13.67 -7.82
C MET A 60 -12.06 13.57 -7.31
N ARG A 61 -12.28 13.88 -6.06
CA ARG A 61 -13.59 13.94 -5.41
C ARG A 61 -14.13 15.38 -5.39
N GLU A 62 -15.33 15.56 -4.84
CA GLU A 62 -15.91 16.87 -4.61
C GLU A 62 -15.00 17.77 -3.75
N ASN A 63 -15.19 19.08 -3.82
CA ASN A 63 -14.41 20.08 -3.08
C ASN A 63 -12.91 20.11 -3.41
N GLN A 64 -12.50 19.63 -4.57
CA GLN A 64 -11.08 19.54 -4.99
C GLN A 64 -10.23 18.69 -4.03
N ILE A 65 -10.83 17.68 -3.42
CA ILE A 65 -10.14 16.71 -2.59
C ILE A 65 -9.70 15.54 -3.46
N GLY A 66 -8.39 15.30 -3.53
CA GLY A 66 -7.82 14.11 -4.10
C GLY A 66 -8.03 12.91 -3.17
N TYR A 67 -8.47 11.78 -3.71
CA TYR A 67 -8.50 10.49 -3.02
C TYR A 67 -7.46 9.58 -3.63
N LEU A 68 -6.61 8.98 -2.82
CA LEU A 68 -5.56 8.08 -3.24
C LEU A 68 -5.53 6.87 -2.31
N SER A 69 -5.86 5.67 -2.82
CA SER A 69 -5.78 4.44 -2.04
C SER A 69 -4.58 3.60 -2.43
N ILE A 70 -3.89 3.05 -1.45
CA ILE A 70 -2.71 2.20 -1.62
C ILE A 70 -3.02 0.82 -1.04
N SER A 71 -3.06 -0.21 -1.89
CA SER A 71 -3.38 -1.57 -1.44
C SER A 71 -2.18 -2.30 -0.82
N GLU A 72 -0.96 -1.99 -1.25
CA GLU A 72 0.29 -2.53 -0.72
C GLU A 72 1.49 -1.69 -1.20
N PHE A 73 2.63 -1.83 -0.53
CA PHE A 73 3.89 -1.17 -0.92
C PHE A 73 4.78 -2.15 -1.68
N ASP A 74 4.67 -2.16 -3.01
CA ASP A 74 5.47 -3.00 -3.90
C ASP A 74 6.44 -2.13 -4.73
N ASP A 75 7.32 -2.72 -5.52
CA ASP A 75 8.33 -2.01 -6.32
C ASP A 75 7.71 -0.99 -7.30
N VAL A 76 6.51 -1.28 -7.81
CA VAL A 76 5.78 -0.40 -8.74
C VAL A 76 5.07 0.77 -8.05
N THR A 77 4.82 0.68 -6.73
CA THR A 77 3.95 1.61 -5.99
C THR A 77 4.50 3.03 -5.96
N THR A 78 5.82 3.20 -5.82
CA THR A 78 6.45 4.54 -5.79
C THR A 78 6.14 5.33 -7.06
N GLN A 79 6.27 4.71 -8.24
CA GLN A 79 6.02 5.41 -9.50
C GLN A 79 4.52 5.71 -9.67
N GLN A 80 3.67 4.73 -9.39
CA GLN A 80 2.20 4.92 -9.44
C GLN A 80 1.73 6.02 -8.48
N TYR A 81 2.34 6.13 -7.30
CA TYR A 81 2.06 7.17 -6.33
C TYR A 81 2.40 8.57 -6.87
N LYS A 82 3.60 8.73 -7.42
CA LYS A 82 4.04 10.00 -8.02
C LYS A 82 3.17 10.41 -9.21
N ASP A 83 2.86 9.46 -10.09
CA ASP A 83 2.00 9.69 -11.25
C ASP A 83 0.56 10.10 -10.82
N ALA A 84 0.03 9.46 -9.77
CA ALA A 84 -1.28 9.77 -9.21
C ALA A 84 -1.32 11.18 -8.59
N LEU A 85 -0.29 11.55 -7.81
CA LEU A 85 -0.18 12.89 -7.24
C LEU A 85 -0.09 13.96 -8.33
N GLN A 86 0.76 13.77 -9.33
CA GLN A 86 0.87 14.70 -10.44
C GLN A 86 -0.46 14.88 -11.19
N ALA A 87 -1.19 13.79 -11.43
CA ALA A 87 -2.49 13.86 -12.08
C ALA A 87 -3.54 14.60 -11.24
N LEU A 88 -3.52 14.44 -9.92
CA LEU A 88 -4.42 15.14 -9.00
C LEU A 88 -4.04 16.63 -8.88
N GLU A 89 -2.75 16.97 -8.86
CA GLU A 89 -2.26 18.35 -8.89
C GLU A 89 -2.66 19.06 -10.19
N ASP A 90 -2.46 18.41 -11.35
CA ASP A 90 -2.87 18.92 -12.65
C ASP A 90 -4.38 19.15 -12.75
N ALA A 91 -5.17 18.36 -11.99
CA ALA A 91 -6.62 18.51 -11.86
C ALA A 91 -7.04 19.58 -10.84
N GLY A 92 -6.10 20.23 -10.16
CA GLY A 92 -6.35 21.32 -9.20
C GLY A 92 -6.70 20.87 -7.80
N MET A 93 -6.12 19.76 -7.33
CA MET A 93 -6.26 19.27 -5.96
C MET A 93 -5.82 20.32 -4.93
N GLN A 94 -6.61 20.49 -3.88
CA GLN A 94 -6.33 21.42 -2.77
C GLN A 94 -6.22 20.73 -1.41
N GLY A 95 -6.67 19.49 -1.30
CA GLY A 95 -6.52 18.64 -0.13
C GLY A 95 -6.42 17.18 -0.58
N LEU A 96 -5.80 16.32 0.22
CA LEU A 96 -5.54 14.92 -0.14
C LEU A 96 -5.96 13.97 0.97
N VAL A 97 -6.70 12.93 0.61
CA VAL A 97 -6.92 11.75 1.46
C VAL A 97 -6.09 10.60 0.94
N ILE A 98 -5.21 10.07 1.78
CA ILE A 98 -4.43 8.85 1.52
C ILE A 98 -5.05 7.71 2.31
N ASP A 99 -5.60 6.71 1.62
CA ASP A 99 -6.27 5.57 2.24
C ASP A 99 -5.33 4.35 2.32
N LEU A 100 -4.94 4.02 3.55
CA LEU A 100 -4.11 2.87 3.91
C LEU A 100 -4.92 1.79 4.64
N ARG A 101 -6.24 1.88 4.67
CA ARG A 101 -7.08 0.85 5.26
C ARG A 101 -6.88 -0.47 4.52
N ASP A 102 -6.83 -1.57 5.27
CA ASP A 102 -6.61 -2.93 4.76
C ASP A 102 -5.27 -3.14 4.02
N ASN A 103 -4.34 -2.19 4.11
CA ASN A 103 -3.00 -2.32 3.52
C ASN A 103 -2.03 -3.03 4.49
N PRO A 104 -1.60 -4.27 4.21
CA PRO A 104 -0.74 -5.06 5.11
C PRO A 104 0.72 -4.57 5.15
N GLY A 105 1.05 -3.53 4.39
CA GLY A 105 2.40 -3.00 4.25
C GLY A 105 3.09 -3.45 2.96
N GLY A 106 4.37 -3.74 3.04
CA GLY A 106 5.18 -4.17 1.88
C GLY A 106 6.65 -3.80 2.04
N VAL A 107 7.26 -3.32 0.97
CA VAL A 107 8.69 -3.04 0.86
C VAL A 107 9.06 -1.75 1.58
N LEU A 108 10.07 -1.82 2.47
CA LEU A 108 10.55 -0.66 3.24
C LEU A 108 11.07 0.47 2.34
N ASP A 109 11.87 0.14 1.35
CA ASP A 109 12.46 1.15 0.44
C ASP A 109 11.38 1.88 -0.36
N THR A 110 10.27 1.21 -0.67
CA THR A 110 9.12 1.80 -1.36
C THR A 110 8.45 2.87 -0.50
N VAL A 111 8.09 2.55 0.75
CA VAL A 111 7.45 3.53 1.64
C VAL A 111 8.39 4.69 1.96
N VAL A 112 9.70 4.44 2.10
CA VAL A 112 10.69 5.50 2.31
C VAL A 112 10.72 6.48 1.14
N LYS A 113 10.75 5.99 -0.11
CA LYS A 113 10.74 6.84 -1.32
C LYS A 113 9.44 7.63 -1.49
N MET A 114 8.31 7.06 -1.06
CA MET A 114 7.03 7.76 -1.09
C MET A 114 6.99 8.88 -0.05
N LEU A 115 7.48 8.61 1.16
CA LEU A 115 7.58 9.63 2.22
C LEU A 115 8.63 10.69 1.92
N ASP A 116 9.75 10.34 1.27
CA ASP A 116 10.74 11.28 0.75
C ASP A 116 10.11 12.30 -0.21
N TYR A 117 9.16 11.86 -1.04
CA TYR A 117 8.41 12.71 -1.97
C TYR A 117 7.29 13.52 -1.28
N THR A 118 6.88 13.14 -0.08
CA THR A 118 5.70 13.73 0.61
C THR A 118 6.09 14.68 1.74
N LEU A 119 7.15 14.34 2.49
CA LEU A 119 7.61 15.02 3.69
C LEU A 119 8.81 15.94 3.39
N PRO A 120 9.06 16.97 4.20
CA PRO A 120 10.32 17.72 4.11
C PRO A 120 11.53 16.82 4.37
N ASP A 121 12.70 17.23 3.90
CA ASP A 121 13.96 16.54 4.16
C ASP A 121 14.15 16.22 5.65
N GLY A 122 14.47 14.98 5.97
CA GLY A 122 14.65 14.57 7.35
C GLY A 122 14.63 13.06 7.58
N LEU A 123 14.55 12.66 8.84
CA LEU A 123 14.48 11.26 9.24
C LEU A 123 13.07 10.71 9.01
N ILE A 124 12.93 9.71 8.14
CA ILE A 124 11.63 9.07 7.83
C ILE A 124 11.34 7.92 8.81
N VAL A 125 12.31 7.04 9.00
CA VAL A 125 12.20 5.87 9.87
C VAL A 125 13.60 5.40 10.25
N TYR A 126 13.76 4.78 11.39
CA TYR A 126 14.97 4.04 11.67
C TYR A 126 14.67 2.63 12.17
N THR A 127 15.63 1.75 11.97
CA THR A 127 15.60 0.41 12.51
C THR A 127 16.69 0.24 13.56
N GLU A 128 16.39 -0.53 14.60
CA GLU A 128 17.38 -0.89 15.61
C GLU A 128 17.41 -2.42 15.79
N ASN A 129 18.60 -2.98 15.69
CA ASN A 129 18.80 -4.41 15.86
C ASN A 129 19.04 -4.77 17.36
N LYS A 130 19.12 -6.08 17.66
CA LYS A 130 19.31 -6.58 19.03
C LYS A 130 20.61 -6.07 19.72
N SER A 131 21.62 -5.63 18.95
CA SER A 131 22.87 -5.08 19.51
C SER A 131 22.82 -3.56 19.71
N GLY A 132 21.68 -2.91 19.46
CA GLY A 132 21.52 -1.45 19.54
C GLY A 132 22.06 -0.71 18.31
N LYS A 133 22.45 -1.42 17.23
CA LYS A 133 22.87 -0.75 16.00
C LYS A 133 21.64 -0.18 15.29
N ARG A 134 21.66 1.14 15.11
CA ARG A 134 20.63 1.90 14.39
C ARG A 134 21.00 2.07 12.91
N THR A 135 20.00 1.94 12.05
CA THR A 135 20.08 2.30 10.61
C THR A 135 18.96 3.29 10.33
N GLU A 136 19.33 4.45 9.80
CA GLU A 136 18.42 5.57 9.51
C GLU A 136 18.09 5.59 8.02
N TYR A 137 16.82 5.89 7.71
CA TYR A 137 16.32 6.15 6.36
C TYR A 137 15.80 7.59 6.36
N LYS A 138 16.28 8.38 5.39
CA LYS A 138 16.03 9.83 5.35
C LYS A 138 15.47 10.24 4.00
N GLY A 139 14.61 11.24 4.02
CA GLY A 139 14.22 12.01 2.86
C GLY A 139 15.29 13.06 2.55
N THR A 140 15.58 13.25 1.27
CA THR A 140 16.66 14.12 0.78
C THR A 140 16.40 14.67 -0.61
N ASP A 141 15.21 14.48 -1.19
CA ASP A 141 14.91 14.92 -2.56
C ASP A 141 14.46 16.38 -2.65
N GLY A 142 14.23 17.02 -1.50
CA GLY A 142 13.81 18.43 -1.39
C GLY A 142 12.38 18.66 -1.86
N HIS A 143 11.60 17.61 -2.10
CA HIS A 143 10.19 17.70 -2.44
C HIS A 143 9.34 17.61 -1.17
N GLU A 144 8.25 18.32 -1.14
CA GLU A 144 7.26 18.32 -0.06
C GLU A 144 5.88 18.66 -0.62
N LEU A 145 4.86 17.93 -0.19
CA LEU A 145 3.48 18.31 -0.51
C LEU A 145 3.00 19.42 0.42
N ASP A 146 2.74 20.59 -0.11
CA ASP A 146 2.29 21.75 0.67
C ASP A 146 0.77 21.95 0.58
N ILE A 147 0.02 20.90 0.91
CA ILE A 147 -1.44 20.89 0.99
C ILE A 147 -1.87 20.14 2.25
N PRO A 148 -3.10 20.38 2.78
CA PRO A 148 -3.66 19.56 3.86
C PRO A 148 -3.81 18.11 3.45
N ILE A 149 -3.40 17.18 4.35
CA ILE A 149 -3.46 15.73 4.11
C ILE A 149 -4.18 15.05 5.27
N ALA A 150 -5.06 14.11 4.96
CA ALA A 150 -5.63 13.15 5.91
C ALA A 150 -5.21 11.73 5.52
N VAL A 151 -4.85 10.90 6.49
CA VAL A 151 -4.45 9.50 6.26
C VAL A 151 -5.43 8.57 6.95
N LEU A 152 -6.15 7.76 6.17
CA LEU A 152 -7.10 6.78 6.71
C LEU A 152 -6.38 5.47 7.06
N VAL A 153 -6.63 4.98 8.28
CA VAL A 153 -6.04 3.73 8.78
C VAL A 153 -7.06 2.87 9.50
N ASN A 154 -6.81 1.57 9.56
CA ASN A 154 -7.59 0.62 10.36
C ASN A 154 -6.72 -0.50 10.95
N GLY A 155 -7.33 -1.44 11.67
CA GLY A 155 -6.65 -2.57 12.31
C GLY A 155 -5.90 -3.52 11.36
N ASN A 156 -6.11 -3.40 10.04
CA ASN A 156 -5.38 -4.16 9.02
C ASN A 156 -4.25 -3.34 8.37
N SER A 157 -4.13 -2.04 8.67
CA SER A 157 -2.98 -1.21 8.28
C SER A 157 -1.75 -1.67 9.06
N ALA A 158 -0.75 -2.22 8.37
CA ALA A 158 0.37 -2.87 9.05
C ALA A 158 1.75 -2.55 8.42
N SER A 159 2.82 -2.67 9.21
CA SER A 159 4.21 -2.62 8.73
C SER A 159 4.54 -1.30 7.98
N ALA A 160 4.75 -1.32 6.64
CA ALA A 160 5.04 -0.12 5.85
C ALA A 160 3.92 0.93 5.94
N SER A 161 2.65 0.53 6.06
CA SER A 161 1.53 1.45 6.31
C SER A 161 1.67 2.18 7.63
N GLU A 162 2.17 1.50 8.65
CA GLU A 162 2.39 2.10 9.97
C GLU A 162 3.62 3.01 9.99
N ILE A 163 4.63 2.71 9.15
CA ILE A 163 5.77 3.61 8.93
C ILE A 163 5.27 4.89 8.25
N PHE A 164 4.41 4.75 7.23
CA PHE A 164 3.81 5.89 6.53
C PHE A 164 3.00 6.76 7.49
N ALA A 165 2.02 6.18 8.17
CA ALA A 165 1.16 6.91 9.10
C ALA A 165 1.95 7.54 10.26
N GLY A 166 2.88 6.79 10.87
CA GLY A 166 3.68 7.29 11.99
C GLY A 166 4.66 8.39 11.59
N ALA A 167 5.21 8.37 10.37
CA ALA A 167 6.04 9.46 9.88
C ALA A 167 5.21 10.72 9.59
N MET A 168 4.04 10.58 8.94
CA MET A 168 3.13 11.69 8.69
C MET A 168 2.69 12.36 10.00
N GLN A 169 2.36 11.57 11.02
CA GLN A 169 1.99 12.04 12.37
C GLN A 169 3.15 12.77 13.05
N ASP A 170 4.34 12.19 13.06
CA ASP A 170 5.52 12.77 13.71
C ASP A 170 5.99 14.08 13.09
N TYR A 171 5.72 14.29 11.81
CA TYR A 171 6.00 15.53 11.09
C TYR A 171 4.85 16.55 11.15
N ASP A 172 3.72 16.19 11.78
CA ASP A 172 2.51 17.03 11.78
C ASP A 172 2.07 17.41 10.35
N LYS A 173 2.28 16.46 9.40
CA LYS A 173 2.06 16.70 7.96
C LYS A 173 0.77 16.09 7.44
N GLY A 174 0.07 15.33 8.26
CA GLY A 174 -1.23 14.74 7.93
C GLY A 174 -1.93 14.20 9.15
N GLU A 175 -3.23 14.45 9.23
CA GLU A 175 -4.09 13.96 10.31
C GLU A 175 -4.37 12.47 10.11
N ILE A 176 -4.06 11.66 11.09
CA ILE A 176 -4.31 10.21 11.04
C ILE A 176 -5.71 9.93 11.57
N ILE A 177 -6.58 9.40 10.70
CA ILE A 177 -8.01 9.21 11.00
C ILE A 177 -8.37 7.74 10.86
N GLY A 178 -9.12 7.19 11.80
CA GLY A 178 -9.60 5.81 11.74
C GLY A 178 -9.47 5.06 13.04
N THR A 179 -9.00 3.82 12.99
CA THR A 179 -8.83 2.98 14.17
C THR A 179 -7.38 2.57 14.37
N GLN A 180 -7.04 2.09 15.58
CA GLN A 180 -5.71 1.62 15.93
C GLN A 180 -5.15 0.66 14.88
N THR A 181 -3.91 0.89 14.41
CA THR A 181 -3.27 0.04 13.42
C THR A 181 -2.77 -1.29 14.02
N PHE A 182 -2.31 -2.20 13.19
CA PHE A 182 -2.02 -3.59 13.54
C PHE A 182 -0.91 -3.77 14.60
N GLY A 183 0.14 -2.96 14.57
CA GLY A 183 1.29 -3.10 15.49
C GLY A 183 2.41 -4.02 15.01
N LYS A 184 2.70 -4.07 13.70
CA LYS A 184 3.81 -4.86 13.13
C LYS A 184 5.07 -4.02 12.93
N GLY A 185 5.74 -3.65 14.00
CA GLY A 185 6.96 -2.82 13.97
C GLY A 185 8.27 -3.62 13.94
N ILE A 186 8.39 -4.67 13.10
CA ILE A 186 9.57 -5.54 13.01
C ILE A 186 10.06 -5.73 11.58
N VAL A 187 11.39 -5.78 11.42
CA VAL A 187 12.07 -6.18 10.18
C VAL A 187 12.30 -7.68 10.20
N GLN A 188 11.87 -8.37 9.15
CA GLN A 188 12.12 -9.78 8.96
C GLN A 188 12.98 -10.02 7.72
N THR A 189 14.02 -10.83 7.86
CA THR A 189 14.90 -11.23 6.77
C THR A 189 14.71 -12.71 6.48
N ILE A 190 14.53 -13.07 5.22
CA ILE A 190 14.52 -14.46 4.76
C ILE A 190 15.95 -14.86 4.43
N LYS A 191 16.44 -15.91 5.09
CA LYS A 191 17.76 -16.47 4.86
C LYS A 191 17.62 -17.86 4.24
N PRO A 192 17.97 -18.04 2.96
CA PRO A 192 17.93 -19.36 2.31
C PRO A 192 18.97 -20.29 2.93
N LEU A 193 18.65 -21.57 3.00
CA LEU A 193 19.54 -22.64 3.46
C LEU A 193 19.99 -23.51 2.28
N THR A 194 21.03 -24.30 2.50
CA THR A 194 21.69 -25.12 1.45
C THR A 194 20.83 -26.28 0.94
N ASP A 195 19.80 -26.67 1.70
CA ASP A 195 18.85 -27.73 1.34
C ASP A 195 17.62 -27.23 0.56
N GLY A 196 17.59 -25.92 0.20
CA GLY A 196 16.48 -25.29 -0.51
C GLY A 196 15.36 -24.76 0.41
N SER A 197 15.44 -25.00 1.72
CA SER A 197 14.56 -24.37 2.70
C SER A 197 15.02 -22.95 3.03
N ALA A 198 14.24 -22.21 3.81
CA ALA A 198 14.61 -20.87 4.27
C ALA A 198 14.16 -20.62 5.72
N ILE A 199 14.89 -19.74 6.41
CA ILE A 199 14.53 -19.28 7.75
C ILE A 199 14.11 -17.81 7.63
N LYS A 200 12.93 -17.45 8.17
CA LYS A 200 12.47 -16.08 8.33
C LYS A 200 12.80 -15.61 9.76
N LEU A 201 13.70 -14.64 9.88
CA LEU A 201 14.22 -14.16 11.16
C LEU A 201 13.83 -12.70 11.38
N THR A 202 13.36 -12.36 12.58
CA THR A 202 13.27 -10.97 13.02
C THR A 202 14.67 -10.45 13.36
N THR A 203 15.10 -9.39 12.64
CA THR A 203 16.46 -8.86 12.73
C THR A 203 16.54 -7.48 13.37
N ALA A 204 15.44 -6.69 13.32
CA ALA A 204 15.37 -5.35 13.89
C ALA A 204 13.92 -4.95 14.21
N LYS A 205 13.76 -3.84 14.92
CA LYS A 205 12.48 -3.15 15.14
C LYS A 205 12.47 -1.83 14.39
N TYR A 206 11.28 -1.38 13.99
CA TYR A 206 11.06 -0.04 13.43
C TYR A 206 10.74 0.96 14.53
N TYR A 207 11.17 2.18 14.28
CA TYR A 207 10.83 3.34 15.10
C TYR A 207 10.48 4.51 14.17
N THR A 208 9.47 5.28 14.54
CA THR A 208 9.10 6.51 13.84
C THR A 208 10.19 7.57 14.01
N PRO A 209 10.16 8.69 13.28
CA PRO A 209 11.15 9.78 13.43
C PRO A 209 11.35 10.23 14.88
N ASN A 210 10.27 10.36 15.65
CA ASN A 210 10.30 10.75 17.07
C ASN A 210 10.64 9.60 18.03
N GLY A 211 10.91 8.39 17.51
CA GLY A 211 11.39 7.25 18.30
C GLY A 211 10.28 6.40 18.90
N GLN A 212 9.05 6.50 18.42
CA GLN A 212 8.00 5.59 18.86
C GLN A 212 8.22 4.19 18.29
N ASN A 213 8.10 3.18 19.16
CA ASN A 213 8.17 1.79 18.74
C ASN A 213 6.77 1.30 18.33
N ILE A 214 6.57 1.05 17.07
CA ILE A 214 5.30 0.59 16.51
C ILE A 214 4.97 -0.86 16.95
N HIS A 215 5.96 -1.68 17.28
CA HIS A 215 5.76 -3.10 17.52
C HIS A 215 4.91 -3.40 18.76
N GLY A 216 3.77 -4.08 18.54
CA GLY A 216 2.81 -4.48 19.57
C GLY A 216 1.87 -3.36 20.03
N GLN A 217 2.06 -2.14 19.51
CA GLN A 217 1.23 -0.97 19.84
C GLN A 217 0.51 -0.41 18.61
N GLY A 218 1.17 -0.39 17.45
CA GLY A 218 0.66 0.29 16.27
C GLY A 218 0.76 1.81 16.35
N VAL A 219 0.12 2.48 15.40
CA VAL A 219 -0.09 3.92 15.38
C VAL A 219 -1.51 4.20 15.88
N THR A 220 -1.61 5.05 16.89
CA THR A 220 -2.90 5.52 17.38
C THR A 220 -3.34 6.70 16.52
N PRO A 221 -4.54 6.66 15.90
CA PRO A 221 -5.03 7.79 15.13
C PRO A 221 -5.16 9.06 15.98
N ASP A 222 -4.98 10.22 15.34
CA ASP A 222 -5.22 11.53 15.96
C ASP A 222 -6.73 11.73 16.16
N ILE A 223 -7.53 11.29 15.18
CA ILE A 223 -8.99 11.25 15.27
C ILE A 223 -9.46 9.80 15.17
N THR A 224 -9.92 9.26 16.30
CA THR A 224 -10.47 7.90 16.33
C THR A 224 -11.90 7.88 15.82
N VAL A 225 -12.14 7.14 14.72
CA VAL A 225 -13.45 6.96 14.09
C VAL A 225 -13.65 5.50 13.74
N GLU A 226 -14.66 4.86 14.35
CA GLU A 226 -15.09 3.53 13.96
C GLU A 226 -15.92 3.60 12.68
N GLN A 227 -15.79 2.59 11.83
CA GLN A 227 -16.65 2.46 10.67
C GLN A 227 -18.06 2.07 11.15
N GLY A 228 -19.07 2.77 10.64
CA GLY A 228 -20.46 2.46 10.95
C GLY A 228 -20.90 1.09 10.40
N THR A 229 -22.10 0.66 10.79
CA THR A 229 -22.72 -0.59 10.30
C THR A 229 -23.45 -0.41 8.98
N ASP A 230 -23.65 0.82 8.51
CA ASP A 230 -24.24 1.11 7.21
C ASP A 230 -23.14 1.04 6.13
N GLU A 231 -23.23 0.05 5.26
CA GLU A 231 -22.28 -0.16 4.16
C GLU A 231 -22.26 0.98 3.12
N ASN A 232 -23.26 1.87 3.16
CA ASN A 232 -23.33 3.02 2.26
C ASN A 232 -22.71 4.30 2.86
N GLU A 233 -22.27 4.26 4.11
CA GLU A 233 -21.69 5.40 4.82
C GLU A 233 -20.25 5.10 5.23
N ASP A 234 -19.31 5.89 4.72
CA ASP A 234 -17.90 5.86 5.14
C ASP A 234 -17.64 6.99 6.15
N ALA A 235 -17.84 6.67 7.43
CA ALA A 235 -17.69 7.64 8.53
C ALA A 235 -16.26 8.20 8.61
N GLN A 236 -15.24 7.39 8.30
CA GLN A 236 -13.84 7.82 8.31
C GLN A 236 -13.54 8.77 7.15
N TRP A 237 -14.06 8.47 5.96
CA TRP A 237 -13.99 9.38 4.82
C TRP A 237 -14.68 10.72 5.11
N ASN A 238 -15.88 10.69 5.65
CA ASN A 238 -16.62 11.90 5.98
C ASN A 238 -15.85 12.78 6.96
N THR A 239 -15.26 12.17 8.01
CA THR A 239 -14.42 12.89 8.97
C THR A 239 -13.17 13.50 8.32
N ALA A 240 -12.53 12.76 7.39
CA ALA A 240 -11.38 13.28 6.66
C ALA A 240 -11.74 14.47 5.77
N VAL A 241 -12.90 14.43 5.12
CA VAL A 241 -13.41 15.56 4.32
C VAL A 241 -13.70 16.77 5.19
N GLU A 242 -14.35 16.59 6.35
CA GLU A 242 -14.61 17.67 7.30
C GLU A 242 -13.30 18.33 7.76
N TYR A 243 -12.33 17.54 8.18
CA TYR A 243 -11.01 18.03 8.57
C TYR A 243 -10.34 18.83 7.44
N LEU A 244 -10.27 18.27 6.24
CA LEU A 244 -9.64 18.95 5.10
C LEU A 244 -10.33 20.24 4.72
N MET A 245 -11.67 20.28 4.77
CA MET A 245 -12.44 21.50 4.49
C MET A 245 -12.17 22.63 5.49
N GLU A 246 -11.87 22.28 6.75
CA GLU A 246 -11.48 23.27 7.77
C GLU A 246 -10.04 23.77 7.52
N GLU A 247 -9.10 22.88 7.19
CA GLU A 247 -7.70 23.25 6.95
C GLU A 247 -7.53 24.08 5.66
N MET A 248 -8.25 23.77 4.60
CA MET A 248 -8.22 24.50 3.33
C MET A 248 -8.77 25.94 3.44
N GLN A 249 -9.42 26.33 4.55
CA GLN A 249 -9.94 27.68 4.80
C GLN A 249 -8.98 28.54 5.63
N LYS A 250 -7.90 27.97 6.17
CA LYS A 250 -6.91 28.69 6.98
C LYS A 250 -5.87 29.38 6.13
#